data_290679c608a85925f200beeca88f7162
#
_entry.id   290679c608a85925f200beeca88f7162
#
_cell.length_a   1.000
_cell.length_b   1.000
_cell.length_c   1.000
_cell.angle_alpha   90.00
_cell.angle_beta   90.00
_cell.angle_gamma   90.00
#
_symmetry.space_group_name_H-M   'P 1'
#
loop_
_entity.id
_entity.type
_entity.pdbx_description
1 polymer ?
#
loop_
_entity_poly.entity_id
_entity_poly.type
_entity_poly.pdbx_seq_one_letter_code
_entity_poly.pdbx_strand_id
1 'polypeptide(L)'
;MDRHEQNWLELETPRGRTIKVLTQEHPRARRMSLSVGVAGPRVSTPRGTHPSAVKAFLRENADWLEVKLREESGLVQLGEL
;
A
#
# COMPACT_ATOMS: atom_id res chain seq x y z
N MET A 1 17.75 14.58 5.84
CA MET A 1 17.56 14.39 5.62
C MET A 1 17.09 14.09 5.12
N ASP A 2 16.74 13.87 4.80
CA ASP A 2 16.18 13.43 4.34
C ASP A 2 15.58 13.39 3.68
N ARG A 3 15.50 13.24 3.25
CA ARG A 3 14.89 13.36 2.53
C ARG A 3 14.21 12.52 1.83
N HIS A 4 14.22 11.87 1.72
CA HIS A 4 13.54 10.89 1.25
C HIS A 4 12.65 10.44 2.14
N GLU A 5 11.89 11.07 2.36
CA GLU A 5 11.07 10.76 3.14
C GLU A 5 10.18 9.84 2.65
N GLN A 6 10.11 8.72 3.06
CA GLN A 6 9.16 7.75 2.82
C GLN A 6 8.05 7.96 3.77
N ASN A 7 6.87 8.21 3.27
CA ASN A 7 5.71 8.41 4.10
C ASN A 7 4.96 7.11 4.23
N TRP A 8 4.76 6.69 5.47
CA TRP A 8 4.02 5.47 5.76
C TRP A 8 2.65 5.86 6.27
N LEU A 9 1.61 5.21 5.73
CA LEU A 9 0.27 5.39 6.23
C LEU A 9 -0.19 4.08 6.84
N GLU A 10 -0.90 4.18 7.95
CA GLU A 10 -1.45 3.00 8.58
C GLU A 10 -2.88 2.85 8.15
N LEU A 11 -3.22 1.67 7.68
CA LEU A 11 -4.57 1.37 7.23
C LEU A 11 -5.14 0.32 8.16
N GLU A 12 -6.34 0.61 8.70
CA GLU A 12 -7.01 -0.37 9.50
C GLU A 12 -7.98 -1.11 8.62
N THR A 13 -7.88 -2.40 8.56
CA THR A 13 -8.74 -3.19 7.71
C THR A 13 -10.03 -3.54 8.43
N PRO A 14 -11.06 -3.96 7.71
CA PRO A 14 -12.32 -4.37 8.36
C PRO A 14 -12.15 -5.49 9.36
N ARG A 15 -11.07 -6.25 9.24
CA ARG A 15 -10.82 -7.33 10.17
C ARG A 15 -10.04 -6.89 11.39
N GLY A 16 -9.79 -5.61 11.52
CA GLY A 16 -9.08 -5.10 12.68
C GLY A 16 -7.58 -5.18 12.62
N ARG A 17 -7.03 -5.41 11.44
CA ARG A 17 -5.59 -5.45 11.29
C ARG A 17 -5.08 -4.08 10.88
N THR A 18 -3.88 -3.77 11.30
CA THR A 18 -3.23 -2.53 10.89
C THR A 18 -2.14 -2.87 9.89
N ILE A 19 -2.22 -2.23 8.72
CA ILE A 19 -1.25 -2.45 7.67
C ILE A 19 -0.55 -1.15 7.38
N LYS A 20 0.77 -1.19 7.31
CA LYS A 20 1.55 0.00 6.96
C LYS A 20 1.79 -0.01 5.47
N VAL A 21 1.42 1.08 4.83
CA VAL A 21 1.53 1.21 3.38
C VAL A 21 2.48 2.35 3.08
N LEU A 22 3.47 2.08 2.25
CA LEU A 22 4.42 3.10 1.86
C LEU A 22 3.80 3.97 0.78
N THR A 23 3.80 5.28 1.00
CA THR A 23 3.22 6.23 0.06
C THR A 23 4.33 6.94 -0.70
N GLN A 24 4.23 6.94 -2.01
CA GLN A 24 5.22 7.60 -2.84
C GLN A 24 4.54 8.46 -3.88
N GLU A 25 5.08 9.66 -4.11
CA GLU A 25 4.58 10.52 -5.16
C GLU A 25 5.39 10.27 -6.41
N HIS A 26 4.70 10.23 -7.53
CA HIS A 26 5.36 10.11 -8.81
C HIS A 26 4.90 11.25 -9.70
N PRO A 27 5.82 12.07 -10.18
CA PRO A 27 5.43 13.23 -10.97
C PRO A 27 4.65 12.89 -12.22
N ARG A 28 4.85 11.69 -12.75
CA ARG A 28 4.16 11.30 -13.97
C ARG A 28 2.91 10.51 -13.74
N ALA A 29 2.60 10.21 -12.49
CA ALA A 29 1.40 9.44 -12.21
C ALA A 29 0.16 10.28 -12.46
N ARG A 30 -0.84 9.69 -13.06
CA ARG A 30 -2.08 10.38 -13.30
C ARG A 30 -3.17 9.88 -12.38
N ARG A 31 -2.94 8.79 -11.69
CA ARG A 31 -3.91 8.25 -10.77
C ARG A 31 -3.16 7.48 -9.70
N MET A 32 -3.86 7.19 -8.64
CA MET A 32 -3.26 6.41 -7.58
C MET A 32 -3.25 4.94 -7.98
N SER A 33 -2.23 4.23 -7.58
CA SER A 33 -2.17 2.81 -7.80
C SER A 33 -1.58 2.13 -6.58
N LEU A 34 -2.03 0.93 -6.30
CA LEU A 34 -1.63 0.17 -5.14
C LEU A 34 -1.02 -1.12 -5.58
N SER A 35 0.11 -1.47 -5.02
CA SER A 35 0.78 -2.72 -5.36
C SER A 35 1.39 -3.34 -4.12
N VAL A 36 1.62 -4.63 -4.19
CA VAL A 36 2.25 -5.37 -3.09
C VAL A 36 3.44 -6.09 -3.68
N GLY A 37 4.61 -5.76 -3.20
CA GLY A 37 5.82 -6.39 -3.66
C GLY A 37 6.57 -7.03 -2.51
N VAL A 38 7.82 -7.35 -2.77
CA VAL A 38 8.66 -8.01 -1.78
C VAL A 38 8.77 -7.17 -0.52
N ALA A 39 8.84 -5.87 -0.68
CA ALA A 39 8.99 -4.98 0.45
C ALA A 39 7.67 -4.64 1.14
N GLY A 40 6.56 -5.14 0.63
CA GLY A 40 5.27 -4.88 1.23
C GLY A 40 4.39 -3.99 0.38
N PRO A 41 3.29 -3.51 0.95
CA PRO A 41 2.35 -2.69 0.19
C PRO A 41 2.86 -1.28 -0.06
N ARG A 42 2.53 -0.76 -1.23
CA ARG A 42 2.99 0.53 -1.64
C ARG A 42 1.92 1.20 -2.50
N VAL A 43 1.67 2.48 -2.25
CA VAL A 43 0.74 3.24 -3.05
C VAL A 43 1.48 4.37 -3.73
N SER A 44 1.25 4.52 -5.03
CA SER A 44 1.83 5.61 -5.80
C SER A 44 0.75 6.64 -6.05
N THR A 45 1.07 7.90 -5.87
CA THR A 45 0.09 8.97 -6.00
C THR A 45 0.59 10.05 -6.93
N PRO A 46 -0.33 10.75 -7.60
CA PRO A 46 0.06 11.95 -8.33
C PRO A 46 0.54 13.01 -7.38
N ARG A 47 1.34 13.92 -7.92
CA ARG A 47 1.85 15.00 -7.12
C ARG A 47 0.70 15.84 -6.59
N GLY A 48 0.76 16.20 -5.34
CA GLY A 48 -0.25 17.05 -4.74
C GLY A 48 -1.50 16.33 -4.28
N THR A 49 -1.49 14.99 -4.29
CA THR A 49 -2.64 14.25 -3.81
C THR A 49 -2.82 14.48 -2.31
N HIS A 50 -4.03 14.81 -1.93
CA HIS A 50 -4.32 15.06 -0.52
C HIS A 50 -4.27 13.76 0.28
N PRO A 51 -3.74 13.78 1.50
CA PRO A 51 -3.67 12.56 2.29
C PRO A 51 -5.01 11.89 2.54
N SER A 52 -6.08 12.67 2.65
CA SER A 52 -7.38 12.06 2.87
C SER A 52 -7.84 11.28 1.65
N ALA A 53 -7.43 11.70 0.45
CA ALA A 53 -7.76 10.96 -0.76
C ALA A 53 -7.03 9.63 -0.79
N VAL A 54 -5.78 9.64 -0.32
CA VAL A 54 -5.00 8.41 -0.27
C VAL A 54 -5.63 7.44 0.72
N LYS A 55 -6.04 7.94 1.88
CA LYS A 55 -6.67 7.08 2.86
C LYS A 55 -7.96 6.48 2.36
N ALA A 56 -8.77 7.27 1.66
CA ALA A 56 -10.01 6.77 1.10
C ALA A 56 -9.73 5.67 0.09
N PHE A 57 -8.73 5.89 -0.76
CA PHE A 57 -8.35 4.90 -1.76
C PHE A 57 -7.92 3.60 -1.10
N LEU A 58 -7.13 3.70 -0.03
CA LEU A 58 -6.67 2.51 0.66
C LEU A 58 -7.83 1.78 1.35
N ARG A 59 -8.76 2.54 1.92
CA ARG A 59 -9.91 1.91 2.55
C ARG A 59 -10.75 1.16 1.54
N GLU A 60 -10.95 1.75 0.37
CA GLU A 60 -11.73 1.10 -0.66
C GLU A 60 -11.08 -0.19 -1.14
N ASN A 61 -9.79 -0.28 -1.00
CA ASN A 61 -9.06 -1.43 -1.47
C ASN A 61 -8.52 -2.30 -0.35
N ALA A 62 -9.04 -2.12 0.85
CA ALA A 62 -8.52 -2.84 2.00
C ALA A 62 -8.67 -4.35 1.86
N ASP A 63 -9.81 -4.80 1.34
CA ASP A 63 -10.02 -6.23 1.16
C ASP A 63 -9.04 -6.80 0.14
N TRP A 64 -8.88 -6.09 -0.97
CA TRP A 64 -7.94 -6.52 -1.99
C TRP A 64 -6.53 -6.62 -1.42
N LEU A 65 -6.17 -5.63 -0.60
CA LEU A 65 -4.85 -5.57 -0.01
C LEU A 65 -4.62 -6.75 0.93
N GLU A 66 -5.61 -7.06 1.74
CA GLU A 66 -5.48 -8.20 2.65
C GLU A 66 -5.32 -9.51 1.89
N VAL A 67 -6.07 -9.66 0.80
CA VAL A 67 -5.97 -10.86 -0.01
C VAL A 67 -4.58 -10.95 -0.64
N LYS A 68 -4.10 -9.84 -1.16
CA LYS A 68 -2.79 -9.85 -1.81
C LYS A 68 -1.67 -10.14 -0.82
N LEU A 69 -1.76 -9.58 0.36
CA LEU A 69 -0.73 -9.86 1.36
C LEU A 69 -0.75 -11.33 1.77
N ARG A 70 -1.94 -11.89 1.87
CA ARG A 70 -2.05 -13.29 2.21
C ARG A 70 -1.53 -14.18 1.09
N GLU A 71 -1.79 -13.78 -0.15
CA GLU A 71 -1.30 -14.54 -1.29
C GLU A 71 0.21 -14.52 -1.35
N GLU A 72 0.81 -13.38 -1.08
CA GLU A 72 2.26 -13.29 -1.10
C GLU A 72 2.85 -14.22 -0.05
N SER A 73 2.26 -14.20 1.14
CA SER A 73 2.74 -15.09 2.17
C SER A 73 2.51 -16.55 1.80
N GLY A 74 1.34 -16.81 1.23
CA GLY A 74 1.02 -18.17 0.83
C GLY A 74 1.96 -18.66 -0.24
N LEU A 75 2.28 -17.81 -1.19
CA LEU A 75 3.19 -18.20 -2.24
C LEU A 75 4.56 -18.54 -1.72
N VAL A 76 5.03 -17.74 -0.76
CA VAL A 76 6.31 -18.00 -0.16
C VAL A 76 6.31 -19.36 0.50
N GLN A 77 5.26 -19.65 1.24
CA GLN A 77 5.17 -20.92 1.92
C GLN A 77 5.13 -22.07 0.95
N LEU A 78 4.35 -21.92 -0.11
CA LEU A 78 4.28 -22.96 -1.09
C LEU A 78 5.60 -23.19 -1.77
N GLY A 79 6.32 -22.13 -1.96
CA GLY A 79 7.61 -22.24 -2.60
C GLY A 79 8.57 -23.06 -1.81
N GLU A 80 8.35 -23.15 -0.51
CA GLU A 80 9.22 -23.91 0.26
C GLU A 80 8.91 -25.32 0.26
N LEU A 81 7.80 -25.70 -0.20
CA LEU A 81 7.45 -27.09 -0.24
C LEU A 81 8.08 -27.77 -1.41
#